data_0605e5065898ac9b551b4632a4161ad2
#
_entry.id   0605e5065898ac9b551b4632a4161ad2
#
_cell.length_a   1.000
_cell.length_b   1.000
_cell.length_c   1.000
_cell.angle_alpha   90.00
_cell.angle_beta   90.00
_cell.angle_gamma   90.00
#
_symmetry.space_group_name_H-M   'P 1'
#
loop_
_entity.id
_entity.type
_entity.pdbx_description
1 polymer ?
#
loop_
_entity_poly.entity_id
_entity_poly.type
_entity_poly.pdbx_seq_one_letter_code
_entity_poly.pdbx_strand_id
1 'polypeptide(L)' 'MITTAIQKGSSVYVYSGTRLLFTKYGELHGFTATSVSVRKGNYIYVYNEKGFQISSHYSKR' A
#
# COMPACT_ATOMS: atom_id res chain seq x y z
N MET A 1 -11.22 -3.31 6.65
CA MET A 1 -10.13 -2.84 7.54
C MET A 1 -8.84 -3.58 7.24
N ILE A 2 -7.77 -2.83 7.05
CA ILE A 2 -6.47 -3.42 6.76
C ILE A 2 -5.84 -3.90 8.05
N THR A 3 -5.48 -5.17 8.13
CA THR A 3 -4.84 -5.70 9.32
C THR A 3 -3.36 -5.95 9.11
N THR A 4 -2.92 -6.13 7.87
CA THR A 4 -1.51 -6.27 7.60
C THR A 4 -1.23 -5.96 6.13
N ALA A 5 0.01 -5.62 5.86
CA ALA A 5 0.50 -5.43 4.51
C ALA A 5 1.91 -5.97 4.48
N ILE A 6 2.23 -6.75 3.46
CA ILE A 6 3.56 -7.34 3.33
C ILE A 6 4.10 -7.07 1.94
N GLN A 7 5.41 -7.04 1.85
CA GLN A 7 6.07 -6.85 0.58
C GLN A 7 6.72 -8.14 0.14
N LYS A 8 6.47 -8.52 -1.10
CA LYS A 8 7.12 -9.67 -1.72
C LYS A 8 7.70 -9.22 -3.05
N GLY A 9 9.02 -9.20 -3.13
CA GLY A 9 9.68 -8.71 -4.33
C GLY A 9 9.31 -7.28 -4.58
N SER A 10 8.70 -6.99 -5.71
CA SER A 10 8.30 -5.64 -6.06
C SER A 10 6.80 -5.41 -5.89
N SER A 11 6.12 -6.29 -5.14
CA SER A 11 4.68 -6.17 -4.94
C SER A 11 4.35 -6.04 -3.47
N VAL A 12 3.26 -5.32 -3.20
CA VAL A 12 2.74 -5.15 -1.85
C VAL A 12 1.38 -5.84 -1.79
N TYR A 13 1.23 -6.74 -0.84
CA TYR A 13 -0.01 -7.50 -0.64
C TYR A 13 -0.70 -6.97 0.61
N VAL A 14 -1.93 -6.57 0.46
CA VAL A 14 -2.69 -5.96 1.55
C VAL A 14 -3.79 -6.90 1.98
N TYR A 15 -3.85 -7.19 3.29
CA TYR A 15 -4.76 -8.18 3.83
C TYR A 15 -5.69 -7.59 4.88
N SER A 16 -6.85 -8.20 4.99
CA SER A 16 -7.75 -7.99 6.11
C SER A 16 -7.97 -9.36 6.76
N GLY A 17 -7.33 -9.57 7.91
CA GLY A 17 -7.32 -10.90 8.50
C GLY A 17 -6.58 -11.86 7.59
N THR A 18 -7.24 -12.90 7.12
CA THR A 18 -6.65 -13.87 6.19
C THR A 18 -7.03 -13.59 4.75
N ARG A 19 -7.77 -12.52 4.51
CA ARG A 19 -8.31 -12.22 3.20
C ARG A 19 -7.46 -11.20 2.48
N LEU A 20 -7.05 -11.54 1.27
CA LEU A 20 -6.30 -10.61 0.43
C LEU A 20 -7.24 -9.55 -0.13
N LEU A 21 -6.98 -8.29 0.18
CA LEU A 21 -7.80 -7.20 -0.31
C LEU A 21 -7.39 -6.78 -1.71
N PHE A 22 -6.09 -6.51 -1.90
CA PHE A 22 -5.58 -6.12 -3.20
C PHE A 22 -4.06 -6.18 -3.19
N THR A 23 -3.50 -6.04 -4.38
CA THR A 23 -2.06 -6.09 -4.59
C THR A 23 -1.65 -4.86 -5.38
N LYS A 24 -0.53 -4.25 -5.01
CA LYS A 24 0.00 -3.10 -5.73
C LYS A 24 1.50 -3.30 -5.96
N TYR A 25 2.00 -2.77 -7.06
CA TYR A 25 3.43 -2.76 -7.32
C TYR A 25 4.08 -1.63 -6.57
N GLY A 26 5.28 -1.88 -6.08
CA GLY A 26 6.07 -0.88 -5.42
C GLY A 26 6.62 -1.40 -4.11
N GLU A 27 7.13 -0.50 -3.29
CA GLU A 27 7.66 -0.85 -1.99
C GLU A 27 6.67 -0.45 -0.91
N LEU A 28 6.50 -1.29 0.08
CA LEU A 28 5.65 -0.98 1.20
C LEU A 28 6.28 0.13 2.03
N HIS A 29 5.60 1.25 2.12
CA HIS A 29 6.05 2.38 2.93
C HIS A 29 5.45 2.32 4.33
N GLY A 30 4.18 1.96 4.41
CA GLY A 30 3.49 1.84 5.69
C GLY A 30 2.02 1.62 5.46
N PHE A 31 1.29 1.40 6.54
CA PHE A 31 -0.16 1.23 6.43
C PHE A 31 -0.86 1.55 7.75
N THR A 32 -2.15 1.85 7.62
CA THR A 32 -3.03 2.02 8.78
C THR A 32 -4.23 1.11 8.58
N ALA A 33 -5.20 1.19 9.48
CA ALA A 33 -6.39 0.35 9.37
C ALA A 33 -7.20 0.64 8.12
N THR A 34 -7.09 1.85 7.57
CA THR A 34 -7.92 2.25 6.44
C THR A 34 -7.14 2.64 5.20
N SER A 35 -5.81 2.60 5.26
CA SER A 35 -5.01 3.02 4.12
C SER A 35 -3.68 2.30 4.10
N VAL A 36 -3.06 2.29 2.94
CA VAL A 36 -1.72 1.73 2.77
C VAL A 36 -0.92 2.67 1.89
N SER A 37 0.34 2.87 2.24
CA SER A 37 1.24 3.74 1.49
C SER A 37 2.24 2.87 0.74
N VAL A 38 2.31 3.07 -0.55
CA VAL A 38 3.19 2.31 -1.45
C VAL A 38 4.11 3.29 -2.15
N ARG A 39 5.40 3.01 -2.10
CA ARG A 39 6.38 3.87 -2.75
C ARG A 39 6.76 3.32 -4.11
N LYS A 40 6.72 4.18 -5.11
CA LYS A 40 7.14 3.84 -6.46
C LYS A 40 8.11 4.90 -6.93
N GLY A 41 9.38 4.53 -7.05
CA GLY A 41 10.39 5.49 -7.45
C GLY A 41 10.46 6.64 -6.47
N ASN A 42 10.16 7.84 -6.93
CA ASN A 42 10.19 9.02 -6.08
C ASN A 42 8.81 9.44 -5.58
N TYR A 43 7.81 8.59 -5.77
CA TYR A 43 6.44 8.92 -5.38
C TYR A 43 5.93 7.96 -4.34
N ILE A 44 5.12 8.47 -3.44
CA ILE A 44 4.42 7.66 -2.46
C ILE A 44 2.94 7.80 -2.76
N TYR A 45 2.30 6.67 -3.02
CA TYR A 45 0.87 6.62 -3.31
C TYR A 45 0.14 6.03 -2.13
N VAL A 46 -0.95 6.66 -1.75
CA VAL A 46 -1.77 6.19 -0.64
C VAL A 46 -3.06 5.63 -1.21
N TYR A 47 -3.37 4.40 -0.83
CA TYR A 47 -4.58 3.71 -1.28
C TYR A 47 -5.47 3.43 -0.09
N ASN A 48 -6.77 3.49 -0.32
CA ASN A 48 -7.70 3.15 0.76
C ASN A 48 -7.86 1.62 0.85
N GLU A 49 -8.72 1.18 1.77
CA GLU A 49 -8.87 -0.26 1.99
C GLU A 49 -9.56 -0.96 0.82
N LYS A 50 -10.10 -0.22 -0.13
CA LYS A 50 -10.70 -0.78 -1.33
C LYS A 50 -9.75 -0.81 -2.52
N GLY A 51 -8.53 -0.32 -2.33
CA GLY A 51 -7.54 -0.32 -3.38
C GLY A 51 -7.54 0.90 -4.28
N PHE A 52 -8.33 1.91 -3.94
CA PHE A 52 -8.36 3.14 -4.74
C PHE A 52 -7.33 4.12 -4.22
N GLN A 53 -6.66 4.78 -5.14
CA GLN A 53 -5.68 5.80 -4.77
C GLN A 53 -6.42 7.03 -4.24
N ILE A 54 -6.07 7.42 -3.02
CA ILE A 54 -6.69 8.58 -2.40
C ILE A 54 -5.74 9.75 -2.26
N SER A 55 -4.44 9.51 -2.44
CA SER A 55 -3.47 10.58 -2.30
C SER A 55 -2.16 10.16 -2.94
N SER A 56 -1.31 11.12 -3.23
CA SER A 56 0.04 10.84 -3.68
C SER A 56 0.94 11.98 -3.26
N HIS A 57 2.21 11.64 -3.01
CA HIS A 57 3.21 12.61 -2.62
C HIS A 57 4.46 12.35 -3.40
N TYR A 58 5.18 13.41 -3.69
CA TYR A 58 6.50 13.27 -4.28
C TYR A 58 7.50 13.18 -3.15
N SER A 59 8.27 12.11 -3.13
CA SER A 59 9.28 11.90 -2.12
C SER A 59 10.64 12.04 -2.77
N LYS A 60 11.43 12.94 -2.26
CA LYS A 60 12.70 13.24 -2.84
C LYS A 60 13.80 12.47 -2.15
N ARG A 61 13.81 11.23 -2.27
CA ARG A 61 14.82 10.45 -1.58
C ARG A 61 15.19 9.26 -2.35
#